data_fdec500d96a64cbf4078319e048b7602
#
_entry.id   fdec500d96a64cbf4078319e048b7602
#
_cell.length_a   1.000
_cell.length_b   1.000
_cell.length_c   1.000
_cell.angle_alpha   90.00
_cell.angle_beta   90.00
_cell.angle_gamma   90.00
#
_symmetry.space_group_name_H-M   'P 1'
#
loop_
_entity.id
_entity.type
_entity.pdbx_description
1 polymer ?
#
loop_
_entity_poly.entity_id
_entity_poly.type
_entity_poly.pdbx_seq_one_letter_code
_entity_poly.pdbx_strand_id
1 'polypeptide(L)'
;MTRSPLLSCEAVGKAHGARSLFEELSFGLFEGDQVGLVGPNGAGKSTLLRILAGIEPPDRGRRSLQSGVRVGYVPQDPVFQTGGTVEEVVGSALPAVDDGDRPGRIAQALGRAGFADGRAEAAALSGGWQKRLAIARELVREPEILLMDEPTNHLDVEGILWLEALLAARARACLVVSHDRYFLEHVATRMLELSRVYPSGLFGTDGRYSEFLTRRDEFLKGQAAYEESLANTVRREIEWLRQGAKARSTKAKGRIKEADRLIEELQDARARGVTRTAGIDFTASGRRTRRLLVARGLAKSLGGRLLVRDLDLVVTPGTRIGLMGPNGSGKTTLLHLLAGTLAPDAGEIERAEGLRLVRFEQERGGLDPEQPLRRALAPEGDTVLFQGRRLHVAAWAKRFLFSPEQLEVQVGRLSGGEQARIHIARLMQEPADLLLLDEPTNDLDIPTLDVLEESLASFEGGVVLVTHDRFMLDRLATVIVALDGEGGAETFADYGQWEQARELRLRARPLSSRPLTLPSPPRGGEGDQGEGKSRRRGYLEQREWDGMEAAILEAEAAVAQCRQAAEDPAIVADPAALQARYAALAAAQAEVDRLYARWAELEARGDTR
;
A
#
# COMPACT_ATOMS: atom_id res chain seq x y z
N MET A 1 -24.83 -4.04 22.84
CA MET A 1 -23.86 -4.85 23.61
C MET A 1 -22.47 -4.32 23.33
N THR A 2 -21.78 -3.78 24.31
CA THR A 2 -20.39 -3.32 24.19
C THR A 2 -19.51 -4.55 24.00
N ARG A 3 -18.92 -4.71 22.79
CA ARG A 3 -17.95 -5.80 22.54
C ARG A 3 -16.74 -5.60 23.46
N SER A 4 -16.33 -6.62 24.18
CA SER A 4 -15.09 -6.61 24.96
C SER A 4 -13.90 -6.72 24.00
N PRO A 5 -12.86 -5.89 24.13
CA PRO A 5 -11.69 -6.01 23.28
C PRO A 5 -10.89 -7.28 23.61
N LEU A 6 -10.41 -7.97 22.59
CA LEU A 6 -9.46 -9.08 22.73
C LEU A 6 -8.10 -8.57 23.25
N LEU A 7 -7.67 -7.40 22.77
CA LEU A 7 -6.46 -6.71 23.17
C LEU A 7 -6.72 -5.20 23.21
N SER A 8 -6.24 -4.52 24.25
CA SER A 8 -6.34 -3.07 24.36
C SER A 8 -5.04 -2.43 24.81
N CYS A 9 -4.86 -1.20 24.35
CA CYS A 9 -3.84 -0.26 24.82
C CYS A 9 -4.52 0.91 25.54
N GLU A 10 -3.99 1.33 26.68
CA GLU A 10 -4.46 2.50 27.42
C GLU A 10 -3.28 3.42 27.72
N ALA A 11 -3.33 4.63 27.18
CA ALA A 11 -2.32 5.67 27.34
C ALA A 11 -0.88 5.18 27.12
N VAL A 12 -0.68 4.30 26.11
CA VAL A 12 0.63 3.71 25.83
C VAL A 12 1.54 4.75 25.21
N GLY A 13 2.73 4.91 25.81
CA GLY A 13 3.81 5.76 25.32
C GLY A 13 5.12 5.01 25.19
N LYS A 14 5.93 5.42 24.20
CA LYS A 14 7.25 4.85 23.93
C LYS A 14 8.22 5.88 23.37
N ALA A 15 9.48 5.84 23.84
CA ALA A 15 10.56 6.67 23.34
C ALA A 15 11.80 5.84 23.02
N HIS A 16 12.59 6.27 22.04
CA HIS A 16 13.93 5.76 21.79
C HIS A 16 14.96 6.86 22.04
N GLY A 17 15.70 6.71 23.15
CA GLY A 17 16.59 7.75 23.65
C GLY A 17 15.83 9.04 23.97
N ALA A 18 16.25 10.17 23.39
CA ALA A 18 15.59 11.45 23.58
C ALA A 18 14.37 11.67 22.65
N ARG A 19 14.13 10.77 21.68
CA ARG A 19 13.04 10.91 20.70
C ARG A 19 11.81 10.13 21.16
N SER A 20 10.74 10.83 21.51
CA SER A 20 9.43 10.21 21.68
C SER A 20 8.93 9.70 20.34
N LEU A 21 8.46 8.44 20.28
CA LEU A 21 7.82 7.87 19.09
C LEU A 21 6.33 8.23 19.11
N PHE A 22 5.66 7.91 20.19
CA PHE A 22 4.24 8.20 20.42
C PHE A 22 3.97 8.32 21.92
N GLU A 23 2.89 9.02 22.24
CA GLU A 23 2.46 9.28 23.62
C GLU A 23 0.94 9.03 23.72
N GLU A 24 0.52 8.47 24.85
CA GLU A 24 -0.89 8.31 25.23
C GLU A 24 -1.80 7.59 24.22
N LEU A 25 -1.24 6.65 23.43
CA LEU A 25 -2.05 5.88 22.47
C LEU A 25 -3.06 5.00 23.20
N SER A 26 -4.33 5.12 22.79
CA SER A 26 -5.41 4.31 23.33
C SER A 26 -6.29 3.77 22.21
N PHE A 27 -6.38 2.44 22.09
CA PHE A 27 -7.26 1.76 21.16
C PHE A 27 -7.46 0.29 21.56
N GLY A 28 -8.44 -0.39 20.95
CA GLY A 28 -8.70 -1.81 21.15
C GLY A 28 -8.84 -2.56 19.84
N LEU A 29 -8.52 -3.86 19.88
CA LEU A 29 -8.79 -4.83 18.82
C LEU A 29 -9.91 -5.76 19.27
N PHE A 30 -10.92 -5.92 18.45
CA PHE A 30 -12.10 -6.73 18.72
C PHE A 30 -12.12 -7.96 17.82
N GLU A 31 -12.93 -8.94 18.18
CA GLU A 31 -13.13 -10.12 17.36
C GLU A 31 -13.67 -9.76 15.97
N GLY A 32 -13.01 -10.28 14.92
CA GLY A 32 -13.34 -9.99 13.53
C GLY A 32 -12.78 -8.67 12.98
N ASP A 33 -12.09 -7.87 13.80
CA ASP A 33 -11.43 -6.64 13.30
C ASP A 33 -10.31 -6.98 12.32
N GLN A 34 -10.34 -6.35 11.15
CA GLN A 34 -9.24 -6.34 10.19
C GLN A 34 -8.72 -4.91 10.09
N VAL A 35 -7.67 -4.62 10.87
CA VAL A 35 -7.15 -3.27 11.05
C VAL A 35 -5.91 -3.06 10.20
N GLY A 36 -5.94 -2.05 9.31
CA GLY A 36 -4.77 -1.53 8.62
C GLY A 36 -4.11 -0.41 9.44
N LEU A 37 -2.82 -0.51 9.72
CA LEU A 37 -2.04 0.52 10.41
C LEU A 37 -1.06 1.16 9.43
N VAL A 38 -1.24 2.45 9.18
CA VAL A 38 -0.38 3.27 8.31
C VAL A 38 0.31 4.37 9.10
N GLY A 39 1.20 5.10 8.46
CA GLY A 39 1.90 6.25 9.03
C GLY A 39 3.32 6.39 8.48
N PRO A 40 3.96 7.55 8.67
CA PRO A 40 5.30 7.80 8.15
C PRO A 40 6.34 6.83 8.73
N ASN A 41 7.45 6.65 8.00
CA ASN A 41 8.57 5.87 8.48
C ASN A 41 9.16 6.51 9.73
N GLY A 42 9.51 5.65 10.71
CA GLY A 42 10.01 6.11 12.02
C GLY A 42 8.92 6.65 12.98
N ALA A 43 7.62 6.52 12.66
CA ALA A 43 6.53 6.85 13.57
C ALA A 43 6.38 5.86 14.73
N GLY A 44 7.02 4.69 14.66
CA GLY A 44 6.97 3.66 15.70
C GLY A 44 5.97 2.53 15.44
N LYS A 45 5.52 2.32 14.18
CA LYS A 45 4.57 1.25 13.80
C LYS A 45 5.04 -0.13 14.27
N SER A 46 6.26 -0.54 13.91
CA SER A 46 6.86 -1.82 14.31
C SER A 46 7.05 -1.93 15.82
N THR A 47 7.41 -0.84 16.48
CA THR A 47 7.54 -0.79 17.95
C THR A 47 6.17 -0.99 18.60
N LEU A 48 5.12 -0.36 18.08
CA LEU A 48 3.76 -0.55 18.56
C LEU A 48 3.32 -2.03 18.41
N LEU A 49 3.60 -2.65 17.24
CA LEU A 49 3.28 -4.07 17.06
C LEU A 49 4.03 -4.96 18.07
N ARG A 50 5.32 -4.71 18.35
CA ARG A 50 6.09 -5.46 19.36
C ARG A 50 5.52 -5.29 20.77
N ILE A 51 5.05 -4.09 21.10
CA ILE A 51 4.35 -3.84 22.38
C ILE A 51 3.03 -4.63 22.42
N LEU A 52 2.23 -4.60 21.35
CA LEU A 52 0.98 -5.36 21.24
C LEU A 52 1.21 -6.87 21.31
N ALA A 53 2.30 -7.37 20.72
CA ALA A 53 2.71 -8.77 20.80
C ALA A 53 3.21 -9.17 22.20
N GLY A 54 3.55 -8.19 23.06
CA GLY A 54 4.12 -8.43 24.38
C GLY A 54 5.63 -8.77 24.35
N ILE A 55 6.29 -8.48 23.23
CA ILE A 55 7.75 -8.68 23.04
C ILE A 55 8.51 -7.53 23.71
N GLU A 56 7.96 -6.32 23.65
CA GLU A 56 8.56 -5.12 24.21
C GLU A 56 7.59 -4.43 25.18
N PRO A 57 8.02 -4.01 26.38
CA PRO A 57 7.15 -3.27 27.29
C PRO A 57 6.98 -1.81 26.82
N PRO A 58 5.82 -1.19 27.05
CA PRO A 58 5.67 0.25 26.89
C PRO A 58 6.42 0.99 28.02
N ASP A 59 6.82 2.25 27.78
CA ASP A 59 7.45 3.09 28.81
C ASP A 59 6.39 3.73 29.72
N ARG A 60 5.17 3.94 29.18
CA ARG A 60 4.00 4.48 29.91
C ARG A 60 2.74 3.75 29.45
N GLY A 61 1.70 3.81 30.30
CA GLY A 61 0.42 3.18 30.01
C GLY A 61 0.45 1.66 30.20
N ARG A 62 -0.56 0.98 29.67
CA ARG A 62 -0.67 -0.47 29.82
C ARG A 62 -1.22 -1.14 28.56
N ARG A 63 -0.77 -2.35 28.32
CA ARG A 63 -1.34 -3.30 27.39
C ARG A 63 -2.18 -4.31 28.19
N SER A 64 -3.41 -4.57 27.76
CA SER A 64 -4.28 -5.58 28.36
C SER A 64 -4.69 -6.59 27.31
N LEU A 65 -4.57 -7.88 27.64
CA LEU A 65 -4.94 -9.00 26.78
C LEU A 65 -6.02 -9.83 27.50
N GLN A 66 -7.09 -10.17 26.80
CA GLN A 66 -8.14 -11.02 27.34
C GLN A 66 -7.58 -12.41 27.65
N SER A 67 -8.01 -13.01 28.77
CA SER A 67 -7.54 -14.32 29.19
C SER A 67 -7.86 -15.39 28.13
N GLY A 68 -6.89 -16.25 27.82
CA GLY A 68 -7.00 -17.31 26.83
C GLY A 68 -6.76 -16.88 25.36
N VAL A 69 -6.60 -15.60 25.08
CA VAL A 69 -6.30 -15.10 23.73
C VAL A 69 -4.82 -15.30 23.41
N ARG A 70 -4.53 -15.91 22.27
CA ARG A 70 -3.17 -16.10 21.73
C ARG A 70 -2.90 -15.04 20.67
N VAL A 71 -1.74 -14.42 20.74
CA VAL A 71 -1.28 -13.42 19.77
C VAL A 71 -0.15 -14.02 18.94
N GLY A 72 -0.31 -14.01 17.61
CA GLY A 72 0.74 -14.29 16.64
C GLY A 72 1.39 -13.01 16.16
N TYR A 73 2.72 -13.01 15.95
CA TYR A 73 3.45 -11.85 15.44
C TYR A 73 4.37 -12.26 14.29
N VAL A 74 4.19 -11.62 13.14
CA VAL A 74 5.04 -11.76 11.96
C VAL A 74 5.89 -10.51 11.82
N PRO A 75 7.23 -10.59 12.00
CA PRO A 75 8.12 -9.43 11.88
C PRO A 75 8.32 -9.01 10.44
N GLN A 76 8.81 -7.78 10.26
CA GLN A 76 9.15 -7.23 8.95
C GLN A 76 10.19 -8.09 8.25
N ASP A 77 11.28 -8.46 8.93
CA ASP A 77 12.36 -9.31 8.41
C ASP A 77 12.46 -10.59 9.27
N PRO A 78 11.84 -11.69 8.83
CA PRO A 78 11.97 -12.94 9.54
C PRO A 78 13.37 -13.52 9.34
N VAL A 79 14.01 -13.91 10.45
CA VAL A 79 15.33 -14.56 10.42
C VAL A 79 15.19 -16.03 10.82
N PHE A 80 15.71 -16.92 10.01
CA PHE A 80 15.75 -18.36 10.28
C PHE A 80 17.18 -18.84 10.46
N GLN A 81 17.36 -19.82 11.35
CA GLN A 81 18.66 -20.42 11.59
C GLN A 81 19.11 -21.27 10.40
N THR A 82 20.40 -21.18 10.07
CA THR A 82 21.02 -22.00 9.02
C THR A 82 20.91 -23.50 9.41
N GLY A 83 20.57 -24.35 8.45
CA GLY A 83 20.43 -25.80 8.64
C GLY A 83 19.05 -26.23 9.16
N GLY A 84 18.15 -25.31 9.51
CA GLY A 84 16.76 -25.63 9.89
C GLY A 84 15.88 -25.84 8.66
N THR A 85 15.05 -26.89 8.68
CA THR A 85 14.08 -27.15 7.59
C THR A 85 12.80 -26.35 7.77
N VAL A 86 12.05 -26.17 6.67
CA VAL A 86 10.73 -25.53 6.66
C VAL A 86 9.77 -26.19 7.65
N GLU A 87 9.77 -27.53 7.71
CA GLU A 87 8.94 -28.32 8.62
C GLU A 87 9.33 -28.10 10.09
N GLU A 88 10.63 -28.10 10.40
CA GLU A 88 11.14 -27.83 11.75
C GLU A 88 10.78 -26.45 12.24
N VAL A 89 10.86 -25.43 11.37
CA VAL A 89 10.47 -24.05 11.71
C VAL A 89 9.00 -23.98 12.10
N VAL A 90 8.09 -24.57 11.32
CA VAL A 90 6.66 -24.58 11.65
C VAL A 90 6.40 -25.45 12.88
N GLY A 91 7.07 -26.60 12.98
CA GLY A 91 6.96 -27.52 14.13
C GLY A 91 7.42 -26.88 15.44
N SER A 92 8.45 -26.02 15.42
CA SER A 92 8.95 -25.34 16.62
C SER A 92 7.93 -24.41 17.28
N ALA A 93 6.94 -23.95 16.53
CA ALA A 93 5.88 -23.10 17.04
C ALA A 93 4.78 -23.86 17.82
N LEU A 94 4.73 -25.17 17.69
CA LEU A 94 3.79 -26.04 18.43
C LEU A 94 4.37 -26.44 19.78
N PRO A 95 3.54 -26.57 20.84
CA PRO A 95 3.99 -27.08 22.13
C PRO A 95 4.58 -28.46 22.01
N ALA A 96 5.55 -28.79 22.87
CA ALA A 96 6.23 -30.08 22.90
C ALA A 96 5.37 -31.23 23.46
N VAL A 97 4.13 -30.93 23.87
CA VAL A 97 3.20 -31.93 24.40
C VAL A 97 2.74 -32.86 23.26
N ASP A 98 2.62 -34.13 23.57
CA ASP A 98 2.25 -35.21 22.65
C ASP A 98 0.84 -34.98 22.05
N ASP A 99 0.83 -34.19 20.97
CA ASP A 99 -0.35 -33.93 20.16
C ASP A 99 -0.26 -34.91 18.98
N GLY A 100 -0.99 -36.00 19.04
CA GLY A 100 -0.95 -37.08 18.03
C GLY A 100 -1.25 -36.60 16.60
N ASP A 101 -1.74 -35.36 16.44
CA ASP A 101 -2.01 -34.70 15.16
C ASP A 101 -0.95 -33.66 14.73
N ARG A 102 0.15 -33.54 15.49
CA ARG A 102 1.21 -32.55 15.19
C ARG A 102 1.72 -32.60 13.73
N PRO A 103 2.02 -33.80 13.13
CA PRO A 103 2.43 -33.85 11.73
C PRO A 103 1.35 -33.38 10.77
N GLY A 104 0.08 -33.69 11.03
CA GLY A 104 -1.06 -33.24 10.22
C GLY A 104 -1.22 -31.72 10.24
N ARG A 105 -1.08 -31.10 11.42
CA ARG A 105 -1.15 -29.63 11.57
C ARG A 105 -0.01 -28.91 10.84
N ILE A 106 1.22 -29.47 10.93
CA ILE A 106 2.38 -28.92 10.20
C ILE A 106 2.14 -29.02 8.69
N ALA A 107 1.78 -30.22 8.20
CA ALA A 107 1.51 -30.45 6.77
C ALA A 107 0.39 -29.53 6.25
N GLN A 108 -0.67 -29.33 7.04
CA GLN A 108 -1.76 -28.42 6.69
C GLN A 108 -1.29 -26.95 6.64
N ALA A 109 -0.48 -26.51 7.59
CA ALA A 109 0.05 -25.13 7.61
C ALA A 109 0.97 -24.88 6.40
N LEU A 110 1.86 -25.83 6.09
CA LEU A 110 2.76 -25.75 4.94
C LEU A 110 1.99 -25.81 3.63
N GLY A 111 1.02 -26.70 3.49
CA GLY A 111 0.17 -26.79 2.31
C GLY A 111 -0.60 -25.50 2.05
N ARG A 112 -1.14 -24.85 3.10
CA ARG A 112 -1.82 -23.54 3.01
C ARG A 112 -0.87 -22.42 2.59
N ALA A 113 0.40 -22.48 3.00
CA ALA A 113 1.42 -21.51 2.61
C ALA A 113 2.02 -21.80 1.22
N GLY A 114 1.65 -22.92 0.59
CA GLY A 114 2.10 -23.32 -0.74
C GLY A 114 3.45 -24.04 -0.77
N PHE A 115 3.95 -24.54 0.37
CA PHE A 115 5.17 -25.34 0.41
C PHE A 115 4.89 -26.78 -0.05
N ALA A 116 5.60 -27.20 -1.10
CA ALA A 116 5.57 -28.58 -1.61
C ALA A 116 6.59 -29.48 -0.92
N ASP A 117 7.72 -28.93 -0.46
CA ASP A 117 8.80 -29.65 0.21
C ASP A 117 9.07 -29.06 1.60
N GLY A 118 8.70 -29.82 2.62
CA GLY A 118 8.96 -29.48 4.03
C GLY A 118 10.43 -29.59 4.45
N ARG A 119 11.27 -30.27 3.65
CA ARG A 119 12.69 -30.52 3.93
C ARG A 119 13.63 -29.45 3.39
N ALA A 120 13.10 -28.49 2.60
CA ALA A 120 13.88 -27.38 2.10
C ALA A 120 14.48 -26.58 3.26
N GLU A 121 15.71 -26.08 3.11
CA GLU A 121 16.36 -25.25 4.12
C GLU A 121 15.69 -23.88 4.20
N ALA A 122 15.21 -23.51 5.39
CA ALA A 122 14.47 -22.28 5.62
C ALA A 122 15.30 -21.02 5.32
N ALA A 123 16.58 -21.02 5.67
CA ALA A 123 17.49 -19.87 5.44
C ALA A 123 17.84 -19.69 3.96
N ALA A 124 17.78 -20.74 3.15
CA ALA A 124 18.07 -20.69 1.71
C ALA A 124 16.88 -20.20 0.85
N LEU A 125 15.70 -20.03 1.44
CA LEU A 125 14.51 -19.56 0.76
C LEU A 125 14.67 -18.08 0.33
N SER A 126 14.02 -17.69 -0.78
CA SER A 126 13.89 -16.27 -1.12
C SER A 126 13.10 -15.50 -0.06
N GLY A 127 13.30 -14.18 0.04
CA GLY A 127 12.63 -13.33 1.04
C GLY A 127 11.10 -13.50 1.06
N GLY A 128 10.45 -13.60 -0.10
CA GLY A 128 9.02 -13.86 -0.19
C GLY A 128 8.60 -15.22 0.38
N TRP A 129 9.37 -16.27 0.14
CA TRP A 129 9.14 -17.59 0.72
C TRP A 129 9.45 -17.64 2.22
N GLN A 130 10.48 -16.91 2.68
CA GLN A 130 10.75 -16.73 4.12
C GLN A 130 9.57 -16.03 4.82
N LYS A 131 8.98 -15.01 4.17
CA LYS A 131 7.79 -14.32 4.68
C LYS A 131 6.59 -15.28 4.79
N ARG A 132 6.32 -16.06 3.75
CA ARG A 132 5.26 -17.10 3.78
C ARG A 132 5.49 -18.13 4.89
N LEU A 133 6.74 -18.54 5.10
CA LEU A 133 7.11 -19.45 6.18
C LEU A 133 6.86 -18.84 7.56
N ALA A 134 7.22 -17.58 7.77
CA ALA A 134 6.94 -16.86 9.02
C ALA A 134 5.44 -16.78 9.32
N ILE A 135 4.62 -16.50 8.28
CA ILE A 135 3.16 -16.49 8.42
C ILE A 135 2.64 -17.90 8.77
N ALA A 136 3.11 -18.95 8.09
CA ALA A 136 2.73 -20.35 8.37
C ALA A 136 3.08 -20.76 9.79
N ARG A 137 4.26 -20.35 10.30
CA ARG A 137 4.73 -20.59 11.66
C ARG A 137 3.78 -20.00 12.71
N GLU A 138 3.30 -18.79 12.50
CA GLU A 138 2.35 -18.18 13.43
C GLU A 138 0.95 -18.79 13.30
N LEU A 139 0.53 -19.13 12.08
CA LEU A 139 -0.81 -19.68 11.83
C LEU A 139 -1.01 -21.10 12.37
N VAL A 140 0.04 -21.92 12.46
CA VAL A 140 -0.06 -23.29 13.01
C VAL A 140 -0.46 -23.29 14.49
N ARG A 141 -0.19 -22.18 15.20
CA ARG A 141 -0.59 -21.95 16.60
C ARG A 141 -2.06 -21.56 16.74
N GLU A 142 -2.74 -21.30 15.62
CA GLU A 142 -4.13 -20.82 15.59
C GLU A 142 -4.36 -19.58 16.49
N PRO A 143 -3.67 -18.46 16.29
CA PRO A 143 -3.82 -17.28 17.12
C PRO A 143 -5.21 -16.65 16.91
N GLU A 144 -5.79 -16.06 17.96
CA GLU A 144 -7.01 -15.25 17.90
C GLU A 144 -6.73 -13.86 17.35
N ILE A 145 -5.51 -13.34 17.55
CA ILE A 145 -5.03 -12.07 16.99
C ILE A 145 -3.76 -12.33 16.20
N LEU A 146 -3.71 -11.84 14.96
CA LEU A 146 -2.53 -11.88 14.12
C LEU A 146 -2.01 -10.47 13.87
N LEU A 147 -0.78 -10.18 14.35
CA LEU A 147 -0.08 -8.93 14.13
C LEU A 147 0.97 -9.13 13.04
N MET A 148 0.95 -8.32 11.99
CA MET A 148 1.86 -8.45 10.86
C MET A 148 2.53 -7.12 10.54
N ASP A 149 3.86 -7.15 10.47
CA ASP A 149 4.69 -5.99 10.16
C ASP A 149 5.19 -6.09 8.72
N GLU A 150 4.67 -5.24 7.83
CA GLU A 150 4.95 -5.21 6.40
C GLU A 150 4.96 -6.60 5.74
N PRO A 151 3.85 -7.35 5.82
CA PRO A 151 3.82 -8.73 5.31
C PRO A 151 3.84 -8.81 3.79
N THR A 152 3.55 -7.72 3.09
CA THR A 152 3.54 -7.62 1.62
C THR A 152 4.93 -7.39 1.04
N ASN A 153 5.89 -6.90 1.84
CA ASN A 153 7.26 -6.66 1.37
C ASN A 153 7.91 -7.98 0.92
N HIS A 154 8.61 -7.93 -0.21
CA HIS A 154 9.27 -9.08 -0.88
C HIS A 154 8.31 -10.16 -1.44
N LEU A 155 6.99 -10.03 -1.22
CA LEU A 155 6.02 -10.89 -1.89
C LEU A 155 5.81 -10.39 -3.32
N ASP A 156 5.77 -11.34 -4.25
CA ASP A 156 5.25 -11.06 -5.59
C ASP A 156 3.72 -10.91 -5.56
N VAL A 157 3.13 -10.47 -6.67
CA VAL A 157 1.68 -10.25 -6.74
C VAL A 157 0.88 -11.51 -6.39
N GLU A 158 1.37 -12.71 -6.75
CA GLU A 158 0.73 -13.98 -6.37
C GLU A 158 0.79 -14.23 -4.86
N GLY A 159 1.92 -13.84 -4.23
CA GLY A 159 2.09 -13.90 -2.77
C GLY A 159 1.15 -12.96 -2.04
N ILE A 160 0.97 -11.74 -2.55
CA ILE A 160 0.06 -10.77 -1.97
C ILE A 160 -1.39 -11.25 -2.07
N LEU A 161 -1.81 -11.72 -3.25
CA LEU A 161 -3.16 -12.26 -3.46
C LEU A 161 -3.44 -13.52 -2.62
N TRP A 162 -2.42 -14.38 -2.42
CA TRP A 162 -2.51 -15.49 -1.48
C TRP A 162 -2.75 -15.00 -0.05
N LEU A 163 -2.04 -13.95 0.39
CA LEU A 163 -2.19 -13.38 1.73
C LEU A 163 -3.58 -12.75 1.92
N GLU A 164 -4.08 -12.00 0.92
CA GLU A 164 -5.44 -11.47 0.91
C GLU A 164 -6.48 -12.58 1.11
N ALA A 165 -6.40 -13.65 0.32
CA ALA A 165 -7.30 -14.79 0.42
C ALA A 165 -7.21 -15.49 1.79
N LEU A 166 -6.00 -15.60 2.35
CA LEU A 166 -5.76 -16.18 3.67
C LEU A 166 -6.44 -15.39 4.78
N LEU A 167 -6.37 -14.06 4.73
CA LEU A 167 -6.97 -13.18 5.75
C LEU A 167 -8.49 -13.10 5.60
N ALA A 168 -9.01 -13.06 4.37
CA ALA A 168 -10.44 -13.07 4.11
C ALA A 168 -11.16 -14.34 4.61
N ALA A 169 -10.47 -15.49 4.58
CA ALA A 169 -11.04 -16.78 5.01
C ALA A 169 -11.10 -16.98 6.52
N ARG A 170 -10.54 -16.09 7.33
CA ARG A 170 -10.48 -16.22 8.79
C ARG A 170 -11.21 -15.09 9.48
N ALA A 171 -12.24 -15.41 10.27
CA ALA A 171 -13.00 -14.47 11.12
C ALA A 171 -12.22 -14.03 12.38
N ARG A 172 -10.88 -14.03 12.35
CA ARG A 172 -10.02 -13.66 13.48
C ARG A 172 -9.59 -12.21 13.36
N ALA A 173 -9.25 -11.60 14.50
CA ALA A 173 -8.73 -10.24 14.51
C ALA A 173 -7.34 -10.20 13.88
N CYS A 174 -7.07 -9.21 13.03
CA CYS A 174 -5.72 -8.93 12.59
C CYS A 174 -5.42 -7.42 12.64
N LEU A 175 -4.15 -7.09 12.85
CA LEU A 175 -3.61 -5.75 12.67
C LEU A 175 -2.38 -5.86 11.77
N VAL A 176 -2.44 -5.16 10.64
CA VAL A 176 -1.43 -5.23 9.60
C VAL A 176 -0.85 -3.85 9.37
N VAL A 177 0.47 -3.72 9.52
CA VAL A 177 1.21 -2.58 8.99
C VAL A 177 1.52 -2.88 7.54
N SER A 178 1.12 -2.02 6.60
CA SER A 178 1.48 -2.15 5.20
C SER A 178 1.50 -0.80 4.50
N HIS A 179 2.32 -0.70 3.47
CA HIS A 179 2.34 0.41 2.52
C HIS A 179 1.67 0.04 1.18
N ASP A 180 1.24 -1.21 1.01
CA ASP A 180 0.45 -1.66 -0.15
C ASP A 180 -1.01 -1.19 -0.02
N ARG A 181 -1.36 -0.15 -0.78
CA ARG A 181 -2.68 0.50 -0.76
C ARG A 181 -3.79 -0.41 -1.26
N TYR A 182 -3.53 -1.24 -2.28
CA TYR A 182 -4.48 -2.23 -2.79
C TYR A 182 -4.76 -3.34 -1.78
N PHE A 183 -3.72 -3.83 -1.13
CA PHE A 183 -3.85 -4.81 -0.06
C PHE A 183 -4.70 -4.27 1.10
N LEU A 184 -4.43 -3.02 1.54
CA LEU A 184 -5.22 -2.37 2.59
C LEU A 184 -6.66 -2.16 2.17
N GLU A 185 -6.93 -1.79 0.90
CA GLU A 185 -8.28 -1.62 0.37
C GLU A 185 -9.10 -2.92 0.42
N HIS A 186 -8.46 -4.07 0.15
CA HIS A 186 -9.15 -5.36 0.11
C HIS A 186 -9.29 -6.04 1.48
N VAL A 187 -8.30 -5.84 2.35
CA VAL A 187 -8.24 -6.55 3.63
C VAL A 187 -8.81 -5.73 4.78
N ALA A 188 -8.54 -4.42 4.85
CA ALA A 188 -8.90 -3.63 6.03
C ALA A 188 -10.40 -3.30 6.07
N THR A 189 -11.00 -3.49 7.25
CA THR A 189 -12.35 -3.00 7.59
C THR A 189 -12.30 -1.79 8.51
N ARG A 190 -11.12 -1.47 9.04
CA ARG A 190 -10.84 -0.33 9.89
C ARG A 190 -9.40 0.12 9.64
N MET A 191 -9.18 1.44 9.57
CA MET A 191 -7.86 2.02 9.35
C MET A 191 -7.43 2.84 10.56
N LEU A 192 -6.14 2.74 10.89
CA LEU A 192 -5.46 3.54 11.90
C LEU A 192 -4.24 4.21 11.27
N GLU A 193 -4.02 5.49 11.55
CA GLU A 193 -2.79 6.19 11.17
C GLU A 193 -2.05 6.69 12.39
N LEU A 194 -0.81 6.21 12.55
CA LEU A 194 0.09 6.65 13.60
C LEU A 194 0.92 7.85 13.11
N SER A 195 0.62 9.05 13.61
CA SER A 195 1.31 10.26 13.21
C SER A 195 1.23 11.35 14.27
N ARG A 196 2.30 12.12 14.42
CA ARG A 196 2.35 13.28 15.33
C ARG A 196 1.46 14.45 14.90
N VAL A 197 0.96 14.42 13.68
CA VAL A 197 0.00 15.40 13.17
C VAL A 197 -1.30 15.38 13.98
N TYR A 198 -1.67 14.22 14.51
CA TYR A 198 -2.88 14.03 15.30
C TYR A 198 -2.64 14.35 16.78
N PRO A 199 -3.56 15.07 17.43
CA PRO A 199 -3.41 15.43 18.85
C PRO A 199 -3.22 14.23 19.78
N SER A 200 -3.89 13.11 19.50
CA SER A 200 -3.76 11.83 20.22
C SER A 200 -2.64 10.93 19.69
N GLY A 201 -1.84 11.38 18.70
CA GLY A 201 -0.85 10.56 18.01
C GLY A 201 -1.43 9.49 17.08
N LEU A 202 -2.76 9.29 17.10
CA LEU A 202 -3.45 8.25 16.34
C LEU A 202 -4.75 8.82 15.75
N PHE A 203 -4.98 8.54 14.46
CA PHE A 203 -6.25 8.80 13.79
C PHE A 203 -6.85 7.47 13.35
N GLY A 204 -8.12 7.22 13.61
CA GLY A 204 -8.77 5.96 13.29
C GLY A 204 -10.14 6.17 12.67
N THR A 205 -10.46 5.36 11.66
CA THR A 205 -11.77 5.33 11.01
C THR A 205 -12.19 3.91 10.73
N ASP A 206 -13.49 3.62 10.88
CA ASP A 206 -14.06 2.41 10.30
C ASP A 206 -14.20 2.61 8.79
N GLY A 207 -14.01 1.54 8.02
CA GLY A 207 -14.06 1.53 6.57
C GLY A 207 -12.75 1.13 5.92
N ARG A 208 -12.76 1.07 4.58
CA ARG A 208 -11.62 0.70 3.74
C ARG A 208 -10.62 1.86 3.61
N TYR A 209 -9.51 1.59 2.97
CA TYR A 209 -8.45 2.57 2.78
C TYR A 209 -8.91 3.82 2.00
N SER A 210 -9.73 3.68 0.97
CA SER A 210 -10.31 4.79 0.20
C SER A 210 -11.20 5.71 1.04
N GLU A 211 -12.05 5.13 1.90
CA GLU A 211 -12.89 5.88 2.83
C GLU A 211 -12.04 6.59 3.90
N PHE A 212 -11.01 5.91 4.38
CA PHE A 212 -10.04 6.49 5.31
C PHE A 212 -9.36 7.73 4.72
N LEU A 213 -8.90 7.69 3.46
CA LEU A 213 -8.30 8.84 2.79
C LEU A 213 -9.23 10.05 2.77
N THR A 214 -10.50 9.84 2.44
CA THR A 214 -11.51 10.89 2.41
C THR A 214 -11.69 11.52 3.79
N ARG A 215 -11.88 10.72 4.83
CA ARG A 215 -12.05 11.21 6.21
C ARG A 215 -10.80 11.86 6.77
N ARG A 216 -9.61 11.34 6.42
CA ARG A 216 -8.33 11.95 6.77
C ARG A 216 -8.20 13.35 6.17
N ASP A 217 -8.52 13.50 4.90
CA ASP A 217 -8.47 14.79 4.21
C ASP A 217 -9.44 15.81 4.80
N GLU A 218 -10.65 15.39 5.15
CA GLU A 218 -11.63 16.23 5.85
C GLU A 218 -11.10 16.69 7.21
N PHE A 219 -10.53 15.75 7.99
CA PHE A 219 -9.94 16.07 9.29
C PHE A 219 -8.79 17.06 9.18
N LEU A 220 -7.84 16.83 8.24
CA LEU A 220 -6.68 17.72 8.04
C LEU A 220 -7.10 19.11 7.53
N LYS A 221 -8.11 19.21 6.67
CA LYS A 221 -8.70 20.48 6.25
C LYS A 221 -9.34 21.22 7.42
N GLY A 222 -10.08 20.51 8.27
CA GLY A 222 -10.65 21.06 9.49
C GLY A 222 -9.58 21.58 10.46
N GLN A 223 -8.49 20.82 10.64
CA GLN A 223 -7.36 21.22 11.47
C GLN A 223 -6.66 22.48 10.92
N ALA A 224 -6.43 22.54 9.61
CA ALA A 224 -5.82 23.72 8.97
C ALA A 224 -6.72 24.97 9.11
N ALA A 225 -8.02 24.83 8.93
CA ALA A 225 -8.98 25.93 9.12
C ALA A 225 -9.00 26.39 10.59
N TYR A 226 -8.94 25.46 11.54
CA TYR A 226 -8.84 25.78 12.96
C TYR A 226 -7.54 26.53 13.28
N GLU A 227 -6.37 26.08 12.79
CA GLU A 227 -5.08 26.75 12.95
C GLU A 227 -5.12 28.17 12.40
N GLU A 228 -5.68 28.38 11.21
CA GLU A 228 -5.81 29.71 10.61
C GLU A 228 -6.72 30.64 11.44
N SER A 229 -7.85 30.11 11.92
CA SER A 229 -8.76 30.86 12.81
C SER A 229 -8.06 31.26 14.12
N LEU A 230 -7.34 30.30 14.73
CA LEU A 230 -6.56 30.51 15.95
C LEU A 230 -5.45 31.56 15.72
N ALA A 231 -4.71 31.46 14.62
CA ALA A 231 -3.68 32.42 14.24
C ALA A 231 -4.24 33.84 14.07
N ASN A 232 -5.42 33.97 13.47
CA ASN A 232 -6.11 35.25 13.32
C ASN A 232 -6.56 35.82 14.67
N THR A 233 -6.98 34.94 15.59
CA THR A 233 -7.38 35.35 16.95
C THR A 233 -6.16 35.82 17.75
N VAL A 234 -5.07 35.04 17.74
CA VAL A 234 -3.79 35.40 18.38
C VAL A 234 -3.27 36.74 17.83
N ARG A 235 -3.33 36.94 16.51
CA ARG A 235 -2.89 38.21 15.89
C ARG A 235 -3.67 39.40 16.44
N ARG A 236 -5.00 39.29 16.58
CA ARG A 236 -5.85 40.33 17.17
C ARG A 236 -5.54 40.59 18.64
N GLU A 237 -5.28 39.56 19.43
CA GLU A 237 -4.92 39.70 20.83
C GLU A 237 -3.52 40.35 21.00
N ILE A 238 -2.54 39.99 20.16
CA ILE A 238 -1.21 40.62 20.13
C ILE A 238 -1.33 42.11 19.75
N GLU A 239 -2.13 42.44 18.75
CA GLU A 239 -2.38 43.83 18.36
C GLU A 239 -3.00 44.65 19.51
N TRP A 240 -3.99 44.06 20.18
CA TRP A 240 -4.59 44.69 21.36
C TRP A 240 -3.57 44.90 22.49
N LEU A 241 -2.70 43.95 22.76
CA LEU A 241 -1.61 44.07 23.73
C LEU A 241 -0.64 45.18 23.36
N ARG A 242 -0.30 45.34 22.07
CA ARG A 242 0.58 46.41 21.57
C ARG A 242 -0.01 47.84 21.71
N GLN A 243 -1.32 47.98 21.62
CA GLN A 243 -2.03 49.26 21.76
C GLN A 243 -2.10 49.74 23.23
N GLY A 244 -1.37 49.14 24.13
CA GLY A 244 -1.18 49.63 25.50
C GLY A 244 -2.31 49.27 26.45
N ALA A 245 -2.58 47.97 26.62
CA ALA A 245 -3.47 47.47 27.68
C ALA A 245 -3.04 48.05 29.01
N LYS A 246 -3.86 48.95 29.62
CA LYS A 246 -3.59 49.47 30.95
C LYS A 246 -3.56 48.34 31.96
N ALA A 247 -2.35 47.89 32.33
CA ALA A 247 -2.07 46.67 33.10
C ALA A 247 -2.60 46.68 34.54
N ARG A 248 -3.38 47.70 34.95
CA ARG A 248 -3.84 47.90 36.33
C ARG A 248 -5.27 47.35 36.62
N SER A 249 -5.96 46.80 35.65
CA SER A 249 -7.29 46.19 35.91
C SER A 249 -7.22 44.68 35.95
N THR A 250 -7.99 44.04 36.81
CA THR A 250 -8.10 42.56 36.93
C THR A 250 -8.53 41.93 35.61
N LYS A 251 -9.33 42.65 34.82
CA LYS A 251 -9.75 42.24 33.45
C LYS A 251 -8.58 42.19 32.47
N ALA A 252 -7.59 43.12 32.55
CA ALA A 252 -6.40 43.11 31.70
C ALA A 252 -5.49 41.91 31.98
N LYS A 253 -5.32 41.56 33.26
CA LYS A 253 -4.54 40.38 33.68
C LYS A 253 -5.16 39.06 33.18
N GLY A 254 -6.49 38.91 33.21
CA GLY A 254 -7.20 37.75 32.71
C GLY A 254 -7.02 37.58 31.20
N ARG A 255 -7.11 38.69 30.44
CA ARG A 255 -6.95 38.68 28.99
C ARG A 255 -5.51 38.44 28.52
N ILE A 256 -4.50 38.88 29.30
CA ILE A 256 -3.09 38.55 29.06
C ILE A 256 -2.87 37.03 29.21
N LYS A 257 -3.36 36.43 30.30
CA LYS A 257 -3.27 34.96 30.50
C LYS A 257 -3.98 34.18 29.36
N GLU A 258 -5.10 34.68 28.89
CA GLU A 258 -5.81 34.05 27.78
C GLU A 258 -5.04 34.18 26.46
N ALA A 259 -4.40 35.34 26.20
CA ALA A 259 -3.52 35.53 25.05
C ALA A 259 -2.31 34.59 25.11
N ASP A 260 -1.68 34.44 26.28
CA ASP A 260 -0.55 33.52 26.46
C ASP A 260 -0.99 32.07 26.19
N ARG A 261 -2.15 31.63 26.69
CA ARG A 261 -2.73 30.32 26.42
C ARG A 261 -2.98 30.09 24.93
N LEU A 262 -3.57 31.05 24.23
CA LEU A 262 -3.83 30.97 22.79
C LEU A 262 -2.54 30.94 21.97
N ILE A 263 -1.47 31.61 22.42
CA ILE A 263 -0.15 31.59 21.79
C ILE A 263 0.47 30.18 21.94
N GLU A 264 0.42 29.59 23.13
CA GLU A 264 0.89 28.22 23.36
C GLU A 264 0.09 27.23 22.50
N GLU A 265 -1.23 27.31 22.48
CA GLU A 265 -2.11 26.47 21.68
C GLU A 265 -1.81 26.58 20.18
N LEU A 266 -1.52 27.79 19.67
CA LEU A 266 -1.12 28.02 18.28
C LEU A 266 0.28 27.43 18.00
N GLN A 267 1.23 27.54 18.94
CA GLN A 267 2.55 26.94 18.80
C GLN A 267 2.44 25.42 18.72
N ASP A 268 1.64 24.79 19.57
CA ASP A 268 1.39 23.36 19.57
C ASP A 268 0.69 22.90 18.28
N ALA A 269 -0.30 23.65 17.80
CA ALA A 269 -0.97 23.36 16.54
C ALA A 269 0.01 23.43 15.34
N ARG A 270 0.89 24.44 15.31
CA ARG A 270 1.91 24.58 14.28
C ARG A 270 3.03 23.54 14.37
N ALA A 271 3.42 23.13 15.57
CA ALA A 271 4.40 22.07 15.75
C ALA A 271 3.89 20.71 15.22
N ARG A 272 2.57 20.52 15.24
CA ARG A 272 1.87 19.35 14.64
C ARG A 272 1.60 19.50 13.14
N GLY A 273 1.74 20.71 12.58
CA GLY A 273 1.35 21.03 11.21
C GLY A 273 1.96 20.09 10.18
N VAL A 274 1.17 19.73 9.19
CA VAL A 274 1.56 18.85 8.07
C VAL A 274 2.69 19.52 7.29
N THR A 275 3.83 18.85 7.21
CA THR A 275 4.88 19.24 6.27
C THR A 275 4.29 19.04 4.86
N ARG A 276 3.91 20.15 4.20
CA ARG A 276 3.45 20.10 2.81
C ARG A 276 4.55 19.47 1.98
N THR A 277 4.25 18.34 1.35
CA THR A 277 5.10 17.73 0.33
C THR A 277 5.32 18.75 -0.77
N ALA A 278 6.56 19.15 -0.97
CA ALA A 278 6.91 19.94 -2.14
C ALA A 278 6.93 18.98 -3.34
N GLY A 279 6.25 19.32 -4.44
CA GLY A 279 6.22 18.52 -5.66
C GLY A 279 7.65 18.16 -6.11
N ILE A 280 7.83 16.93 -6.51
CA ILE A 280 9.06 16.37 -7.06
C ILE A 280 8.85 16.30 -8.57
N ASP A 281 9.82 16.77 -9.37
CA ASP A 281 9.77 16.71 -10.83
C ASP A 281 11.06 16.10 -11.36
N PHE A 282 10.98 15.07 -12.21
CA PHE A 282 12.12 14.58 -12.95
C PHE A 282 12.49 15.51 -14.10
N THR A 283 13.79 15.62 -14.39
CA THR A 283 14.26 16.46 -15.48
C THR A 283 14.38 15.62 -16.76
N ALA A 284 13.48 15.84 -17.72
CA ALA A 284 13.64 15.32 -19.06
C ALA A 284 14.70 16.14 -19.84
N SER A 285 15.44 15.47 -20.73
CA SER A 285 16.46 16.14 -21.56
C SER A 285 15.89 17.04 -22.66
N GLY A 286 14.56 17.08 -22.85
CA GLY A 286 13.89 17.83 -23.91
C GLY A 286 14.07 17.20 -25.31
N ARG A 287 14.40 15.92 -25.39
CA ARG A 287 14.66 15.20 -26.64
C ARG A 287 13.38 15.02 -27.47
N ARG A 288 13.46 15.29 -28.77
CA ARG A 288 12.36 15.15 -29.73
C ARG A 288 12.36 13.84 -30.55
N THR A 289 13.23 12.88 -30.20
CA THR A 289 13.33 11.59 -30.93
C THR A 289 12.08 10.75 -30.68
N ARG A 290 11.43 10.24 -31.76
CA ARG A 290 10.19 9.47 -31.65
C ARG A 290 10.35 8.10 -30.99
N ARG A 291 11.55 7.49 -31.01
CA ARG A 291 11.84 6.18 -30.40
C ARG A 291 13.10 6.29 -29.57
N LEU A 292 13.00 5.95 -28.29
CA LEU A 292 14.11 5.93 -27.36
C LEU A 292 14.85 4.59 -27.40
N LEU A 293 14.08 3.50 -27.41
CA LEU A 293 14.60 2.14 -27.44
C LEU A 293 13.61 1.25 -28.20
N VAL A 294 14.17 0.34 -29.03
CA VAL A 294 13.41 -0.69 -29.74
C VAL A 294 14.11 -2.02 -29.51
N ALA A 295 13.40 -2.98 -28.97
CA ALA A 295 13.84 -4.35 -28.80
C ALA A 295 13.02 -5.24 -29.74
N ARG A 296 13.68 -6.17 -30.46
CA ARG A 296 13.03 -7.09 -31.39
C ARG A 296 13.48 -8.51 -31.18
N GLY A 297 12.52 -9.42 -31.03
CA GLY A 297 12.76 -10.86 -30.90
C GLY A 297 13.70 -11.22 -29.76
N LEU A 298 13.65 -10.48 -28.62
CA LEU A 298 14.56 -10.69 -27.51
C LEU A 298 14.39 -12.08 -26.90
N ALA A 299 15.51 -12.80 -26.77
CA ALA A 299 15.58 -14.02 -25.99
C ALA A 299 16.76 -14.00 -25.04
N LYS A 300 16.55 -14.53 -23.83
CA LYS A 300 17.59 -14.67 -22.80
C LYS A 300 17.35 -15.86 -21.91
N SER A 301 18.42 -16.63 -21.71
CA SER A 301 18.51 -17.70 -20.71
C SER A 301 19.59 -17.37 -19.69
N LEU A 302 19.37 -17.74 -18.44
CA LEU A 302 20.36 -17.58 -17.38
C LEU A 302 20.33 -18.82 -16.48
N GLY A 303 21.51 -19.40 -16.20
CA GLY A 303 21.61 -20.61 -15.39
C GLY A 303 20.85 -21.82 -15.96
N GLY A 304 20.71 -21.91 -17.29
CA GLY A 304 19.97 -23.00 -17.96
C GLY A 304 18.44 -22.79 -17.99
N ARG A 305 17.94 -21.71 -17.38
CA ARG A 305 16.51 -21.36 -17.39
C ARG A 305 16.25 -20.29 -18.44
N LEU A 306 15.25 -20.51 -19.29
CA LEU A 306 14.76 -19.52 -20.24
C LEU A 306 13.96 -18.47 -19.48
N LEU A 307 14.34 -17.20 -19.59
CA LEU A 307 13.69 -16.08 -18.91
C LEU A 307 12.75 -15.29 -19.82
N VAL A 308 13.19 -15.08 -21.07
CA VAL A 308 12.42 -14.33 -22.08
C VAL A 308 12.64 -14.98 -23.44
N ARG A 309 11.58 -15.09 -24.23
CA ARG A 309 11.59 -15.58 -25.61
C ARG A 309 10.78 -14.65 -26.49
N ASP A 310 11.34 -14.25 -27.64
CA ASP A 310 10.66 -13.53 -28.71
C ASP A 310 9.88 -12.27 -28.23
N LEU A 311 10.52 -11.47 -27.36
CA LEU A 311 9.90 -10.26 -26.83
C LEU A 311 10.21 -9.07 -27.74
N ASP A 312 9.15 -8.43 -28.22
CA ASP A 312 9.20 -7.14 -28.89
C ASP A 312 8.78 -6.02 -27.94
N LEU A 313 9.55 -4.93 -27.88
CA LEU A 313 9.27 -3.80 -27.01
C LEU A 313 9.70 -2.49 -27.68
N VAL A 314 8.83 -1.48 -27.60
CA VAL A 314 9.13 -0.14 -28.10
C VAL A 314 8.92 0.88 -26.98
N VAL A 315 9.95 1.66 -26.69
CA VAL A 315 9.88 2.75 -25.72
C VAL A 315 9.98 4.09 -26.44
N THR A 316 8.98 4.93 -26.26
CA THR A 316 8.92 6.30 -26.78
C THR A 316 8.83 7.29 -25.62
N PRO A 317 9.11 8.59 -25.83
CA PRO A 317 8.80 9.60 -24.81
C PRO A 317 7.34 9.50 -24.37
N GLY A 318 7.10 9.57 -23.06
CA GLY A 318 5.78 9.40 -22.46
C GLY A 318 5.31 7.95 -22.27
N THR A 319 6.00 6.94 -22.85
CA THR A 319 5.69 5.54 -22.60
C THR A 319 6.07 5.16 -21.16
N ARG A 320 5.17 4.48 -20.46
CA ARG A 320 5.39 3.93 -19.12
C ARG A 320 5.06 2.45 -19.12
N ILE A 321 6.11 1.63 -19.07
CA ILE A 321 6.00 0.17 -19.10
C ILE A 321 6.10 -0.35 -17.67
N GLY A 322 5.05 -1.02 -17.20
CA GLY A 322 5.07 -1.81 -15.97
C GLY A 322 5.52 -3.24 -16.27
N LEU A 323 6.59 -3.71 -15.63
CA LEU A 323 7.06 -5.10 -15.73
C LEU A 323 6.54 -5.89 -14.53
N MET A 324 5.75 -6.92 -14.80
CA MET A 324 5.17 -7.80 -13.80
C MET A 324 5.61 -9.25 -13.97
N GLY A 325 5.41 -10.05 -12.95
CA GLY A 325 5.66 -11.50 -12.98
C GLY A 325 6.17 -12.03 -11.64
N PRO A 326 6.18 -13.36 -11.46
CA PRO A 326 6.67 -14.00 -10.24
C PRO A 326 8.12 -13.61 -9.91
N ASN A 327 8.51 -13.80 -8.65
CA ASN A 327 9.91 -13.62 -8.28
C ASN A 327 10.79 -14.64 -9.04
N GLY A 328 11.90 -14.14 -9.59
CA GLY A 328 12.80 -14.94 -10.43
C GLY A 328 12.31 -15.16 -11.88
N SER A 329 11.26 -14.44 -12.34
CA SER A 329 10.80 -14.52 -13.75
C SER A 329 11.71 -13.79 -14.75
N GLY A 330 12.72 -13.06 -14.28
CA GLY A 330 13.67 -12.36 -15.16
C GLY A 330 13.42 -10.87 -15.32
N LYS A 331 12.58 -10.22 -14.50
CA LYS A 331 12.28 -8.78 -14.53
C LYS A 331 13.55 -7.92 -14.49
N THR A 332 14.38 -8.10 -13.46
CA THR A 332 15.70 -7.43 -13.32
C THR A 332 16.63 -7.75 -14.49
N THR A 333 16.64 -9.01 -14.95
CA THR A 333 17.46 -9.40 -16.12
C THR A 333 17.01 -8.66 -17.38
N LEU A 334 15.71 -8.48 -17.60
CA LEU A 334 15.18 -7.68 -18.70
C LEU A 334 15.62 -6.22 -18.60
N LEU A 335 15.60 -5.61 -17.40
CA LEU A 335 16.15 -4.26 -17.20
C LEU A 335 17.63 -4.18 -17.57
N HIS A 336 18.44 -5.20 -17.20
CA HIS A 336 19.86 -5.26 -17.58
C HIS A 336 20.06 -5.37 -19.10
N LEU A 337 19.21 -6.13 -19.82
CA LEU A 337 19.22 -6.19 -21.28
C LEU A 337 18.91 -4.82 -21.89
N LEU A 338 17.82 -4.16 -21.42
CA LEU A 338 17.42 -2.83 -21.89
C LEU A 338 18.49 -1.77 -21.60
N ALA A 339 19.15 -1.86 -20.44
CA ALA A 339 20.27 -0.99 -20.07
C ALA A 339 21.53 -1.22 -20.92
N GLY A 340 21.70 -2.42 -21.51
CA GLY A 340 22.89 -2.81 -22.25
C GLY A 340 24.04 -3.30 -21.39
N THR A 341 23.80 -3.54 -20.10
CA THR A 341 24.77 -4.17 -19.19
C THR A 341 24.85 -5.68 -19.37
N LEU A 342 23.84 -6.27 -20.01
CA LEU A 342 23.77 -7.67 -20.39
C LEU A 342 23.42 -7.79 -21.88
N ALA A 343 24.08 -8.71 -22.60
CA ALA A 343 23.77 -8.99 -24.00
C ALA A 343 22.62 -10.02 -24.10
N PRO A 344 21.67 -9.88 -25.05
CA PRO A 344 20.67 -10.91 -25.34
C PRO A 344 21.34 -12.14 -25.99
N ASP A 345 20.73 -13.31 -25.86
CA ASP A 345 21.16 -14.53 -26.53
C ASP A 345 20.65 -14.59 -27.99
N ALA A 346 19.49 -13.95 -28.26
CA ALA A 346 18.97 -13.72 -29.58
C ALA A 346 18.16 -12.41 -29.62
N GLY A 347 17.91 -11.90 -30.83
CA GLY A 347 17.26 -10.61 -31.02
C GLY A 347 18.24 -9.43 -30.94
N GLU A 348 17.70 -8.23 -31.06
CA GLU A 348 18.49 -6.99 -31.06
C GLU A 348 17.82 -5.88 -30.25
N ILE A 349 18.63 -4.97 -29.70
CA ILE A 349 18.18 -3.77 -29.01
C ILE A 349 18.81 -2.55 -29.67
N GLU A 350 18.00 -1.76 -30.36
CA GLU A 350 18.38 -0.47 -30.92
C GLU A 350 18.12 0.63 -29.87
N ARG A 351 19.13 1.44 -29.59
CA ARG A 351 19.02 2.61 -28.71
C ARG A 351 19.24 3.88 -29.50
N ALA A 352 18.47 4.92 -29.21
CA ALA A 352 18.67 6.21 -29.85
C ALA A 352 20.07 6.74 -29.55
N GLU A 353 20.73 7.34 -30.55
CA GLU A 353 22.07 7.90 -30.41
C GLU A 353 22.11 8.95 -29.30
N GLY A 354 23.07 8.83 -28.35
CA GLY A 354 23.20 9.73 -27.19
C GLY A 354 22.04 9.64 -26.19
N LEU A 355 21.34 8.50 -26.12
CA LEU A 355 20.28 8.23 -25.13
C LEU A 355 20.85 8.35 -23.70
N ARG A 356 20.25 9.21 -22.89
CA ARG A 356 20.57 9.32 -21.45
C ARG A 356 19.65 8.37 -20.68
N LEU A 357 20.21 7.22 -20.32
CA LEU A 357 19.53 6.18 -19.57
C LEU A 357 19.97 6.26 -18.11
N VAL A 358 19.04 6.44 -17.20
CA VAL A 358 19.29 6.45 -15.76
C VAL A 358 18.60 5.25 -15.14
N ARG A 359 19.32 4.55 -14.26
CA ARG A 359 18.88 3.30 -13.66
C ARG A 359 18.84 3.43 -12.14
N PHE A 360 17.74 2.96 -11.56
CA PHE A 360 17.59 2.75 -10.13
C PHE A 360 17.65 1.25 -9.86
N GLU A 361 18.64 0.83 -9.09
CA GLU A 361 18.85 -0.57 -8.71
C GLU A 361 18.32 -0.83 -7.31
N GLN A 362 17.78 -2.02 -7.10
CA GLN A 362 17.30 -2.48 -5.80
C GLN A 362 18.43 -2.58 -4.76
N GLU A 363 19.65 -2.92 -5.21
CA GLU A 363 20.81 -2.93 -4.32
C GLU A 363 21.24 -1.50 -4.00
N ARG A 364 21.16 -1.14 -2.73
CA ARG A 364 21.50 0.19 -2.18
C ARG A 364 23.01 0.45 -2.16
N GLY A 365 23.75 -0.07 -3.16
CA GLY A 365 25.16 0.19 -3.34
C GLY A 365 25.42 1.65 -3.72
N GLY A 366 26.39 2.30 -3.10
CA GLY A 366 26.86 3.63 -3.50
C GLY A 366 26.58 4.78 -2.54
N LEU A 367 25.91 4.56 -1.42
CA LEU A 367 25.88 5.52 -0.31
C LEU A 367 26.97 5.14 0.71
N ASP A 368 27.88 6.07 0.97
CA ASP A 368 28.82 5.93 2.07
C ASP A 368 28.10 6.10 3.39
N PRO A 369 28.05 5.08 4.29
CA PRO A 369 27.33 5.14 5.55
C PRO A 369 27.86 6.23 6.51
N GLU A 370 29.15 6.57 6.39
CA GLU A 370 29.81 7.55 7.26
C GLU A 370 29.60 8.99 6.81
N GLN A 371 29.20 9.23 5.55
CA GLN A 371 28.99 10.59 5.07
C GLN A 371 27.73 11.22 5.67
N PRO A 372 27.71 12.55 5.93
CA PRO A 372 26.50 13.24 6.33
C PRO A 372 25.50 13.36 5.19
N LEU A 373 24.18 13.39 5.53
CA LEU A 373 23.09 13.49 4.56
C LEU A 373 23.29 14.62 3.55
N ARG A 374 23.76 15.80 3.99
CA ARG A 374 24.03 16.94 3.09
C ARG A 374 24.99 16.58 1.96
N ARG A 375 26.02 15.79 2.24
CA ARG A 375 27.00 15.33 1.24
C ARG A 375 26.43 14.23 0.35
N ALA A 376 25.58 13.38 0.89
CA ALA A 376 24.87 12.40 0.10
C ALA A 376 23.93 13.05 -0.93
N LEU A 377 23.31 14.19 -0.58
CA LEU A 377 22.41 14.94 -1.47
C LEU A 377 23.12 15.91 -2.40
N ALA A 378 24.24 16.50 -1.98
CA ALA A 378 25.01 17.49 -2.73
C ALA A 378 26.51 17.19 -2.60
N PRO A 379 27.07 16.23 -3.38
CA PRO A 379 28.47 15.82 -3.28
C PRO A 379 29.49 16.96 -3.50
N GLU A 380 29.17 17.88 -4.40
CA GLU A 380 30.08 18.95 -4.85
C GLU A 380 29.91 20.28 -4.08
N GLY A 381 29.17 20.30 -2.94
CA GLY A 381 29.02 21.53 -2.15
C GLY A 381 27.68 21.60 -1.41
N ASP A 382 27.13 22.82 -1.31
CA ASP A 382 25.85 23.05 -0.61
C ASP A 382 24.71 23.40 -1.58
N THR A 383 24.93 23.18 -2.90
CA THR A 383 23.95 23.47 -3.95
C THR A 383 23.78 22.27 -4.87
N VAL A 384 22.56 22.05 -5.29
CA VAL A 384 22.14 21.03 -6.25
C VAL A 384 21.67 21.72 -7.52
N LEU A 385 22.09 21.22 -8.68
CA LEU A 385 21.59 21.67 -9.98
C LEU A 385 20.34 20.85 -10.33
N PHE A 386 19.19 21.50 -10.37
CA PHE A 386 17.93 20.84 -10.69
C PHE A 386 17.15 21.69 -11.71
N GLN A 387 16.78 21.11 -12.85
CA GLN A 387 16.11 21.82 -13.97
C GLN A 387 16.80 23.13 -14.37
N GLY A 388 18.14 23.12 -14.40
CA GLY A 388 18.94 24.31 -14.74
C GLY A 388 18.98 25.39 -13.65
N ARG A 389 18.37 25.17 -12.48
CA ARG A 389 18.39 26.09 -11.34
C ARG A 389 19.29 25.55 -10.23
N ARG A 390 20.05 26.44 -9.60
CA ARG A 390 20.80 26.08 -8.39
C ARG A 390 19.90 26.20 -7.17
N LEU A 391 19.74 25.09 -6.45
CA LEU A 391 18.98 25.01 -5.21
C LEU A 391 19.94 24.76 -4.06
N HIS A 392 19.74 25.42 -2.92
CA HIS A 392 20.49 25.10 -1.70
C HIS A 392 20.09 23.71 -1.20
N VAL A 393 21.06 22.92 -0.69
CA VAL A 393 20.86 21.54 -0.24
C VAL A 393 19.73 21.39 0.80
N ALA A 394 19.55 22.38 1.69
CA ALA A 394 18.46 22.35 2.67
C ALA A 394 17.07 22.46 2.00
N ALA A 395 16.93 23.26 0.94
CA ALA A 395 15.70 23.36 0.17
C ALA A 395 15.44 22.08 -0.64
N TRP A 396 16.52 21.44 -1.14
CA TRP A 396 16.46 20.16 -1.81
C TRP A 396 16.03 19.05 -0.86
N ALA A 397 16.69 18.93 0.31
CA ALA A 397 16.38 17.95 1.35
C ALA A 397 14.91 18.04 1.83
N LYS A 398 14.39 19.26 1.99
CA LYS A 398 12.99 19.49 2.37
C LYS A 398 11.99 18.89 1.39
N ARG A 399 12.30 18.85 0.08
CA ARG A 399 11.45 18.19 -0.93
C ARG A 399 11.29 16.69 -0.69
N PHE A 400 12.31 16.06 -0.09
CA PHE A 400 12.33 14.65 0.26
C PHE A 400 12.00 14.41 1.73
N LEU A 401 11.28 15.33 2.37
CA LEU A 401 10.80 15.23 3.75
C LEU A 401 11.92 15.10 4.79
N PHE A 402 13.12 15.60 4.50
CA PHE A 402 14.18 15.72 5.50
C PHE A 402 14.11 17.05 6.23
N SER A 403 14.31 17.02 7.53
CA SER A 403 14.42 18.23 8.34
C SER A 403 15.83 18.84 8.25
N PRO A 404 15.99 20.16 8.51
CA PRO A 404 17.31 20.79 8.50
C PRO A 404 18.30 20.13 9.47
N GLU A 405 17.82 19.63 10.61
CA GLU A 405 18.64 18.97 11.63
C GLU A 405 19.20 17.63 11.16
N GLN A 406 18.51 16.97 10.23
CA GLN A 406 18.96 15.69 9.65
C GLN A 406 20.14 15.85 8.67
N LEU A 407 20.42 17.05 8.17
CA LEU A 407 21.49 17.28 7.19
C LEU A 407 22.87 16.87 7.68
N GLU A 408 23.12 16.93 8.98
CA GLU A 408 24.39 16.54 9.62
C GLU A 408 24.39 15.07 10.10
N VAL A 409 23.27 14.36 9.97
CA VAL A 409 23.18 12.95 10.36
C VAL A 409 23.89 12.08 9.33
N GLN A 410 24.68 11.12 9.80
CA GLN A 410 25.33 10.12 8.93
C GLN A 410 24.30 9.23 8.24
N VAL A 411 24.49 8.92 6.97
CA VAL A 411 23.59 8.10 6.16
C VAL A 411 23.33 6.73 6.80
N GLY A 412 24.33 6.11 7.38
CA GLY A 412 24.18 4.82 8.07
C GLY A 412 23.28 4.82 9.30
N ARG A 413 22.95 6.00 9.86
CA ARG A 413 22.01 6.15 10.98
C ARG A 413 20.57 6.43 10.54
N LEU A 414 20.37 6.64 9.25
CA LEU A 414 19.06 6.86 8.67
C LEU A 414 18.34 5.52 8.47
N SER A 415 17.02 5.54 8.58
CA SER A 415 16.16 4.38 8.28
C SER A 415 16.27 3.99 6.80
N GLY A 416 15.94 2.74 6.47
CA GLY A 416 15.92 2.26 5.10
C GLY A 416 15.09 3.12 4.15
N GLY A 417 13.92 3.58 4.57
CA GLY A 417 13.10 4.50 3.79
C GLY A 417 13.73 5.89 3.61
N GLU A 418 14.47 6.40 4.61
CA GLU A 418 15.22 7.66 4.45
C GLU A 418 16.38 7.50 3.48
N GLN A 419 17.07 6.36 3.50
CA GLN A 419 18.12 6.06 2.52
C GLN A 419 17.55 5.91 1.11
N ALA A 420 16.39 5.27 0.94
CA ALA A 420 15.70 5.18 -0.35
C ALA A 420 15.35 6.58 -0.90
N ARG A 421 14.89 7.50 -0.03
CA ARG A 421 14.65 8.91 -0.42
C ARG A 421 15.91 9.63 -0.89
N ILE A 422 17.08 9.33 -0.34
CA ILE A 422 18.36 9.88 -0.83
C ILE A 422 18.64 9.39 -2.25
N HIS A 423 18.43 8.09 -2.52
CA HIS A 423 18.62 7.54 -3.86
C HIS A 423 17.70 8.19 -4.88
N ILE A 424 16.42 8.36 -4.55
CA ILE A 424 15.45 9.06 -5.41
C ILE A 424 15.89 10.52 -5.63
N ALA A 425 16.32 11.22 -4.57
CA ALA A 425 16.79 12.59 -4.66
C ALA A 425 18.02 12.74 -5.58
N ARG A 426 18.92 11.77 -5.58
CA ARG A 426 20.10 11.74 -6.48
C ARG A 426 19.68 11.45 -7.92
N LEU A 427 18.84 10.44 -8.12
CA LEU A 427 18.31 10.07 -9.44
C LEU A 427 17.69 11.28 -10.17
N MET A 428 16.97 12.11 -9.44
CA MET A 428 16.29 13.28 -9.99
C MET A 428 17.22 14.42 -10.40
N GLN A 429 18.46 14.42 -9.93
CA GLN A 429 19.46 15.40 -10.34
C GLN A 429 20.03 15.08 -11.72
N GLU A 430 19.90 13.84 -12.17
CA GLU A 430 20.43 13.38 -13.45
C GLU A 430 19.40 13.62 -14.57
N PRO A 431 19.75 14.40 -15.63
CA PRO A 431 18.86 14.51 -16.78
C PRO A 431 18.76 13.16 -17.50
N ALA A 432 17.53 12.67 -17.68
CA ALA A 432 17.26 11.39 -18.28
C ALA A 432 16.30 11.51 -19.49
N ASP A 433 16.47 10.60 -20.46
CA ASP A 433 15.52 10.34 -21.54
C ASP A 433 14.69 9.07 -21.24
N LEU A 434 15.32 8.11 -20.55
CA LEU A 434 14.74 6.83 -20.17
C LEU A 434 15.13 6.48 -18.72
N LEU A 435 14.13 6.23 -17.90
CA LEU A 435 14.29 5.72 -16.53
C LEU A 435 14.03 4.21 -16.51
N LEU A 436 14.95 3.44 -15.93
CA LEU A 436 14.79 2.03 -15.63
C LEU A 436 14.76 1.87 -14.10
N LEU A 437 13.62 1.50 -13.53
CA LEU A 437 13.39 1.46 -12.10
C LEU A 437 13.13 0.01 -11.67
N ASP A 438 13.96 -0.52 -10.78
CA ASP A 438 13.82 -1.88 -10.21
C ASP A 438 13.39 -1.78 -8.76
N GLU A 439 12.11 -2.10 -8.48
CA GLU A 439 11.47 -2.06 -7.17
C GLU A 439 11.71 -0.74 -6.38
N PRO A 440 11.47 0.43 -6.98
CA PRO A 440 11.72 1.71 -6.31
C PRO A 440 10.76 1.98 -5.14
N THR A 441 9.69 1.18 -5.03
CA THR A 441 8.64 1.31 -4.01
C THR A 441 9.00 0.65 -2.68
N ASN A 442 9.98 -0.26 -2.67
CA ASN A 442 10.36 -0.99 -1.47
C ASN A 442 10.84 -0.06 -0.35
N ASP A 443 10.32 -0.27 0.87
CA ASP A 443 10.63 0.49 2.09
C ASP A 443 10.20 1.97 2.06
N LEU A 444 9.46 2.42 1.04
CA LEU A 444 8.89 3.77 1.01
C LEU A 444 7.57 3.82 1.79
N ASP A 445 7.38 4.89 2.55
CA ASP A 445 6.07 5.18 3.14
C ASP A 445 5.11 5.81 2.12
N ILE A 446 3.81 5.73 2.40
CA ILE A 446 2.77 6.20 1.49
C ILE A 446 3.00 7.66 1.04
N PRO A 447 3.35 8.63 1.92
CA PRO A 447 3.63 9.99 1.47
C PRO A 447 4.79 10.09 0.47
N THR A 448 5.82 9.25 0.62
CA THR A 448 6.95 9.21 -0.32
C THR A 448 6.57 8.53 -1.64
N LEU A 449 5.72 7.49 -1.58
CA LEU A 449 5.15 6.84 -2.77
C LEU A 449 4.31 7.82 -3.59
N ASP A 450 3.44 8.61 -2.95
CA ASP A 450 2.61 9.62 -3.62
C ASP A 450 3.48 10.64 -4.39
N VAL A 451 4.57 11.08 -3.76
CA VAL A 451 5.53 12.02 -4.35
C VAL A 451 6.27 11.38 -5.55
N LEU A 452 6.71 10.12 -5.42
CA LEU A 452 7.37 9.39 -6.51
C LEU A 452 6.41 9.20 -7.70
N GLU A 453 5.17 8.82 -7.45
CA GLU A 453 4.14 8.65 -8.48
C GLU A 453 3.88 9.94 -9.25
N GLU A 454 3.66 11.06 -8.54
CA GLU A 454 3.42 12.35 -9.17
C GLU A 454 4.60 12.77 -10.06
N SER A 455 5.81 12.50 -9.59
CA SER A 455 7.05 12.78 -10.32
C SER A 455 7.17 11.93 -11.58
N LEU A 456 6.90 10.63 -11.49
CA LEU A 456 6.92 9.71 -12.63
C LEU A 456 5.78 10.00 -13.62
N ALA A 457 4.62 10.46 -13.13
CA ALA A 457 3.50 10.86 -13.97
C ALA A 457 3.82 12.09 -14.80
N SER A 458 4.55 13.07 -14.24
CA SER A 458 4.95 14.31 -14.91
C SER A 458 6.19 14.19 -15.79
N PHE A 459 6.95 13.08 -15.69
CA PHE A 459 8.17 12.90 -16.47
C PHE A 459 7.87 12.75 -17.97
N GLU A 460 8.50 13.56 -18.81
CA GLU A 460 8.27 13.58 -20.27
C GLU A 460 9.01 12.46 -21.02
N GLY A 461 10.02 11.82 -20.42
CA GLY A 461 10.78 10.71 -21.00
C GLY A 461 10.04 9.37 -20.94
N GLY A 462 10.74 8.28 -21.31
CA GLY A 462 10.26 6.91 -21.15
C GLY A 462 10.53 6.36 -19.75
N VAL A 463 9.65 5.50 -19.24
CA VAL A 463 9.83 4.80 -17.96
C VAL A 463 9.61 3.31 -18.17
N VAL A 464 10.52 2.48 -17.63
CA VAL A 464 10.32 1.05 -17.46
C VAL A 464 10.42 0.76 -15.97
N LEU A 465 9.33 0.30 -15.37
CA LEU A 465 9.15 0.15 -13.94
C LEU A 465 8.89 -1.31 -13.58
N VAL A 466 9.75 -1.91 -12.79
CA VAL A 466 9.49 -3.16 -12.08
C VAL A 466 8.94 -2.80 -10.71
N THR A 467 7.75 -3.21 -10.40
CA THR A 467 7.18 -3.05 -9.04
C THR A 467 6.08 -4.06 -8.77
N HIS A 468 5.90 -4.37 -7.50
CA HIS A 468 4.77 -5.13 -6.99
C HIS A 468 3.64 -4.24 -6.46
N ASP A 469 3.84 -2.91 -6.45
CA ASP A 469 2.80 -1.93 -6.10
C ASP A 469 1.78 -1.81 -7.25
N ARG A 470 0.65 -2.51 -7.07
CA ARG A 470 -0.46 -2.56 -8.02
C ARG A 470 -1.10 -1.19 -8.25
N PHE A 471 -1.14 -0.34 -7.21
CA PHE A 471 -1.71 1.00 -7.29
C PHE A 471 -0.85 1.91 -8.18
N MET A 472 0.47 1.83 -8.03
CA MET A 472 1.40 2.54 -8.89
C MET A 472 1.32 2.07 -10.35
N LEU A 473 1.21 0.76 -10.59
CA LEU A 473 1.05 0.20 -11.94
C LEU A 473 -0.25 0.68 -12.60
N ASP A 474 -1.37 0.61 -11.90
CA ASP A 474 -2.67 1.03 -12.41
C ASP A 474 -2.70 2.54 -12.75
N ARG A 475 -2.03 3.35 -11.94
CA ARG A 475 -2.00 4.80 -12.11
C ARG A 475 -1.01 5.30 -13.16
N LEU A 476 0.13 4.63 -13.32
CA LEU A 476 1.23 5.11 -14.15
C LEU A 476 1.41 4.34 -15.45
N ALA A 477 1.24 3.01 -15.45
CA ALA A 477 1.59 2.21 -16.60
C ALA A 477 0.64 2.46 -17.78
N THR A 478 1.22 2.75 -18.94
CA THR A 478 0.51 2.82 -20.22
C THR A 478 0.54 1.49 -20.96
N VAL A 479 1.39 0.58 -20.52
CA VAL A 479 1.55 -0.79 -21.03
C VAL A 479 2.07 -1.65 -19.89
N ILE A 480 1.49 -2.83 -19.69
CA ILE A 480 1.97 -3.85 -18.76
C ILE A 480 2.61 -4.99 -19.56
N VAL A 481 3.82 -5.37 -19.21
CA VAL A 481 4.49 -6.58 -19.73
C VAL A 481 4.59 -7.58 -18.59
N ALA A 482 3.87 -8.69 -18.71
CA ALA A 482 3.84 -9.74 -17.71
C ALA A 482 4.71 -10.93 -18.15
N LEU A 483 5.71 -11.28 -17.34
CA LEU A 483 6.56 -12.44 -17.52
C LEU A 483 5.99 -13.63 -16.74
N ASP A 484 5.85 -14.79 -17.39
CA ASP A 484 5.32 -16.02 -16.76
C ASP A 484 6.37 -16.80 -15.95
N GLY A 485 7.66 -16.47 -16.13
CA GLY A 485 8.78 -17.20 -15.53
C GLY A 485 9.16 -18.49 -16.24
N GLU A 486 8.53 -18.81 -17.37
CA GLU A 486 8.81 -19.97 -18.24
C GLU A 486 9.30 -19.53 -19.63
N GLY A 487 9.62 -18.27 -19.77
CA GLY A 487 10.12 -17.62 -20.98
C GLY A 487 9.03 -16.93 -21.80
N GLY A 488 7.77 -17.00 -21.43
CA GLY A 488 6.67 -16.25 -22.03
C GLY A 488 6.60 -14.83 -21.51
N ALA A 489 6.23 -13.91 -22.41
CA ALA A 489 5.94 -12.52 -22.08
C ALA A 489 4.65 -12.10 -22.77
N GLU A 490 3.73 -11.52 -22.04
CA GLU A 490 2.46 -11.04 -22.56
C GLU A 490 2.28 -9.56 -22.29
N THR A 491 1.68 -8.85 -23.23
CA THR A 491 1.48 -7.40 -23.13
C THR A 491 0.00 -7.08 -22.92
N PHE A 492 -0.30 -6.20 -21.97
CA PHE A 492 -1.64 -5.73 -21.63
C PHE A 492 -1.67 -4.20 -21.66
N ALA A 493 -2.83 -3.61 -21.93
CA ALA A 493 -2.98 -2.17 -21.96
C ALA A 493 -2.98 -1.56 -20.56
N ASP A 494 -3.47 -2.29 -19.55
CA ASP A 494 -3.56 -1.84 -18.16
C ASP A 494 -3.52 -3.02 -17.16
N TYR A 495 -3.47 -2.70 -15.87
CA TYR A 495 -3.45 -3.70 -14.80
C TYR A 495 -4.76 -4.53 -14.75
N GLY A 496 -5.90 -3.90 -14.99
CA GLY A 496 -7.21 -4.58 -14.95
C GLY A 496 -7.33 -5.68 -16.01
N GLN A 497 -6.83 -5.47 -17.23
CA GLN A 497 -6.79 -6.50 -18.26
C GLN A 497 -5.91 -7.69 -17.87
N TRP A 498 -4.75 -7.42 -17.26
CA TRP A 498 -3.89 -8.49 -16.76
C TRP A 498 -4.58 -9.30 -15.65
N GLU A 499 -5.25 -8.63 -14.72
CA GLU A 499 -5.97 -9.27 -13.61
C GLU A 499 -7.10 -10.18 -14.14
N GLN A 500 -7.91 -9.69 -15.07
CA GLN A 500 -8.96 -10.47 -15.73
C GLN A 500 -8.39 -11.70 -16.46
N ALA A 501 -7.32 -11.51 -17.23
CA ALA A 501 -6.67 -12.61 -17.94
C ALA A 501 -6.13 -13.67 -16.98
N ARG A 502 -5.57 -13.24 -15.84
CA ARG A 502 -5.10 -14.13 -14.77
C ARG A 502 -6.25 -14.90 -14.13
N GLU A 503 -7.35 -14.24 -13.79
CA GLU A 503 -8.53 -14.92 -13.22
C GLU A 503 -9.08 -15.98 -14.15
N LEU A 504 -9.20 -15.68 -15.45
CA LEU A 504 -9.65 -16.63 -16.46
C LEU A 504 -8.73 -17.87 -16.52
N ARG A 505 -7.41 -17.68 -16.44
CA ARG A 505 -6.43 -18.79 -16.39
C ARG A 505 -6.58 -19.64 -15.13
N LEU A 506 -6.79 -19.01 -13.98
CA LEU A 506 -7.02 -19.73 -12.73
C LEU A 506 -8.30 -20.55 -12.75
N ARG A 507 -9.35 -20.03 -13.38
CA ARG A 507 -10.62 -20.76 -13.59
C ARG A 507 -10.48 -21.93 -14.58
N ALA A 508 -9.63 -21.78 -15.60
CA ALA A 508 -9.38 -22.79 -16.62
C ALA A 508 -8.45 -23.94 -16.15
N ARG A 509 -7.70 -23.76 -15.05
CA ARG A 509 -6.84 -24.82 -14.49
C ARG A 509 -7.68 -25.97 -13.93
N PRO A 510 -7.34 -27.25 -14.22
CA PRO A 510 -8.01 -28.41 -13.62
C PRO A 510 -7.98 -28.34 -12.10
N LEU A 511 -9.03 -28.84 -11.43
CA LEU A 511 -9.18 -28.82 -9.98
C LEU A 511 -7.99 -29.47 -9.22
N SER A 512 -7.30 -30.43 -9.85
CA SER A 512 -6.11 -31.11 -9.31
C SER A 512 -4.84 -30.23 -9.25
N SER A 513 -4.80 -29.10 -9.93
CA SER A 513 -3.66 -28.17 -9.99
C SER A 513 -3.97 -26.78 -9.43
N ARG A 514 -5.16 -26.58 -8.85
CA ARG A 514 -5.51 -25.33 -8.17
C ARG A 514 -4.79 -25.25 -6.82
N PRO A 515 -4.19 -24.11 -6.46
CA PRO A 515 -3.83 -23.86 -5.06
C PRO A 515 -5.07 -24.10 -4.20
N LEU A 516 -4.90 -24.77 -3.06
CA LEU A 516 -5.99 -25.05 -2.12
C LEU A 516 -6.68 -23.74 -1.73
N THR A 517 -7.76 -23.41 -2.42
CA THR A 517 -8.70 -22.40 -1.92
C THR A 517 -9.30 -22.98 -0.65
N LEU A 518 -9.21 -22.24 0.43
CA LEU A 518 -9.80 -22.60 1.71
C LEU A 518 -11.28 -22.93 1.50
N PRO A 519 -11.77 -24.07 2.01
CA PRO A 519 -13.20 -24.36 1.99
C PRO A 519 -13.93 -23.27 2.78
N SER A 520 -15.01 -22.74 2.22
CA SER A 520 -15.92 -21.83 2.92
C SER A 520 -16.33 -22.48 4.25
N PRO A 521 -16.43 -21.71 5.35
CA PRO A 521 -16.84 -22.26 6.64
C PRO A 521 -18.22 -22.91 6.50
N PRO A 522 -18.46 -24.06 7.16
CA PRO A 522 -19.77 -24.69 7.15
C PRO A 522 -20.77 -23.73 7.81
N ARG A 523 -21.80 -23.33 7.08
CA ARG A 523 -22.98 -22.71 7.66
C ARG A 523 -23.63 -23.77 8.58
N GLY A 524 -23.56 -23.54 9.89
CA GLY A 524 -24.36 -24.29 10.84
C GLY A 524 -25.85 -24.04 10.57
N GLY A 525 -26.56 -25.09 10.26
CA GLY A 525 -28.00 -25.08 10.05
C GLY A 525 -28.47 -26.51 9.91
N GLU A 526 -29.32 -26.90 10.80
CA GLU A 526 -29.93 -28.19 11.01
C GLU A 526 -30.52 -28.86 9.77
N GLY A 527 -30.53 -30.19 9.80
CA GLY A 527 -30.86 -31.14 8.79
C GLY A 527 -32.11 -30.88 7.95
N ASP A 528 -31.95 -31.23 6.69
CA ASP A 528 -32.94 -32.10 6.04
C ASP A 528 -32.28 -32.85 4.88
N GLN A 529 -32.56 -34.16 4.78
CA GLN A 529 -32.16 -35.03 3.71
C GLN A 529 -33.04 -34.74 2.49
N GLY A 530 -32.44 -34.22 1.44
CA GLY A 530 -33.13 -34.01 0.18
C GLY A 530 -32.15 -33.92 -0.97
N GLU A 531 -32.10 -34.93 -1.82
CA GLU A 531 -31.35 -34.97 -3.07
C GLU A 531 -31.69 -33.73 -3.93
N GLY A 532 -30.78 -32.75 -3.95
CA GLY A 532 -30.93 -31.52 -4.74
C GLY A 532 -30.57 -31.76 -6.21
N LYS A 533 -31.52 -32.12 -7.05
CA LYS A 533 -31.44 -31.98 -8.52
C LYS A 533 -31.17 -30.51 -8.82
N SER A 534 -30.09 -30.23 -9.56
CA SER A 534 -29.80 -28.94 -10.20
C SER A 534 -31.05 -28.42 -10.92
N ARG A 535 -31.62 -27.29 -10.42
CA ARG A 535 -32.79 -26.67 -11.03
C ARG A 535 -32.31 -25.84 -12.24
N ARG A 536 -32.69 -26.27 -13.43
CA ARG A 536 -32.69 -25.43 -14.65
C ARG A 536 -33.59 -24.21 -14.42
N ARG A 537 -33.23 -23.07 -15.04
CA ARG A 537 -34.11 -21.88 -15.05
C ARG A 537 -35.54 -22.26 -15.40
N GLY A 538 -36.50 -21.83 -14.57
CA GLY A 538 -37.91 -22.00 -14.89
C GLY A 538 -38.31 -21.12 -16.08
N TYR A 539 -39.43 -21.43 -16.74
CA TYR A 539 -39.94 -20.67 -17.91
C TYR A 539 -40.07 -19.16 -17.63
N LEU A 540 -40.45 -18.77 -16.42
CA LEU A 540 -40.57 -17.37 -16.00
C LEU A 540 -39.19 -16.72 -15.82
N GLU A 541 -38.22 -17.44 -15.24
CA GLU A 541 -36.83 -16.98 -15.06
C GLU A 541 -36.10 -16.83 -16.43
N GLN A 542 -36.40 -17.70 -17.38
CA GLN A 542 -35.86 -17.59 -18.76
C GLN A 542 -36.43 -16.36 -19.47
N ARG A 543 -37.69 -16.07 -19.33
CA ARG A 543 -38.32 -14.87 -19.90
C ARG A 543 -37.82 -13.58 -19.23
N GLU A 544 -37.54 -13.62 -17.93
CA GLU A 544 -36.94 -12.52 -17.18
C GLU A 544 -35.49 -12.29 -17.66
N TRP A 545 -34.72 -13.35 -17.86
CA TRP A 545 -33.38 -13.31 -18.45
C TRP A 545 -33.34 -12.68 -19.83
N ASP A 546 -34.21 -13.12 -20.72
CA ASP A 546 -34.28 -12.65 -22.10
C ASP A 546 -34.64 -11.14 -22.21
N GLY A 547 -35.31 -10.59 -21.17
CA GLY A 547 -35.65 -9.16 -21.09
C GLY A 547 -34.68 -8.31 -20.24
N MET A 548 -33.74 -8.93 -19.55
CA MET A 548 -32.90 -8.25 -18.54
C MET A 548 -31.97 -7.20 -19.14
N GLU A 549 -31.37 -7.49 -20.30
CA GLU A 549 -30.48 -6.54 -20.97
C GLU A 549 -31.19 -5.25 -21.39
N ALA A 550 -32.42 -5.38 -21.91
CA ALA A 550 -33.22 -4.21 -22.24
C ALA A 550 -33.64 -3.40 -21.00
N ALA A 551 -33.97 -4.08 -19.90
CA ALA A 551 -34.35 -3.42 -18.65
C ALA A 551 -33.14 -2.68 -18.01
N ILE A 552 -31.93 -3.24 -18.08
CA ILE A 552 -30.71 -2.59 -17.59
C ILE A 552 -30.42 -1.34 -18.43
N LEU A 553 -30.47 -1.42 -19.75
CA LEU A 553 -30.24 -0.28 -20.64
C LEU A 553 -31.25 0.87 -20.40
N GLU A 554 -32.51 0.53 -20.14
CA GLU A 554 -33.55 1.53 -19.82
C GLU A 554 -33.28 2.20 -18.46
N ALA A 555 -32.88 1.42 -17.44
CA ALA A 555 -32.55 1.93 -16.12
C ALA A 555 -31.27 2.81 -16.15
N GLU A 556 -30.25 2.45 -16.91
CA GLU A 556 -29.05 3.26 -17.11
C GLU A 556 -29.36 4.59 -17.83
N ALA A 557 -30.24 4.56 -18.83
CA ALA A 557 -30.73 5.78 -19.49
C ALA A 557 -31.48 6.70 -18.51
N ALA A 558 -32.26 6.12 -17.59
CA ALA A 558 -32.94 6.89 -16.55
C ALA A 558 -31.94 7.55 -15.56
N VAL A 559 -30.86 6.85 -15.17
CA VAL A 559 -29.78 7.42 -14.35
C VAL A 559 -29.12 8.59 -15.07
N ALA A 560 -28.82 8.45 -16.38
CA ALA A 560 -28.23 9.54 -17.16
C ALA A 560 -29.14 10.78 -17.23
N GLN A 561 -30.46 10.58 -17.41
CA GLN A 561 -31.45 11.67 -17.39
C GLN A 561 -31.54 12.34 -16.02
N CYS A 562 -31.59 11.55 -14.93
CA CYS A 562 -31.62 12.10 -13.58
C CYS A 562 -30.34 12.88 -13.24
N ARG A 563 -29.18 12.42 -13.70
CA ARG A 563 -27.88 13.11 -13.53
C ARG A 563 -27.90 14.45 -14.26
N GLN A 564 -28.27 14.47 -15.53
CA GLN A 564 -28.39 15.69 -16.32
C GLN A 564 -29.36 16.68 -15.69
N ALA A 565 -30.49 16.19 -15.15
CA ALA A 565 -31.46 17.02 -14.46
C ALA A 565 -30.94 17.56 -13.12
N ALA A 566 -30.04 16.87 -12.43
CA ALA A 566 -29.43 17.32 -11.17
C ALA A 566 -28.29 18.35 -11.41
N GLU A 567 -27.66 18.32 -12.59
CA GLU A 567 -26.59 19.23 -13.01
C GLU A 567 -27.08 20.53 -13.68
N ASP A 568 -28.41 20.74 -13.80
CA ASP A 568 -29.00 21.93 -14.42
C ASP A 568 -28.71 23.17 -13.56
N PRO A 569 -27.95 24.18 -14.10
CA PRO A 569 -27.58 25.38 -13.34
C PRO A 569 -28.77 26.22 -12.84
N ALA A 570 -29.94 26.07 -13.47
CA ALA A 570 -31.14 26.83 -13.09
C ALA A 570 -31.72 26.45 -11.72
N ILE A 571 -31.28 25.30 -11.16
CA ILE A 571 -31.86 24.71 -9.94
C ILE A 571 -31.01 24.98 -8.70
N VAL A 572 -29.78 25.45 -8.87
CA VAL A 572 -28.84 25.74 -7.76
C VAL A 572 -29.44 26.75 -6.74
N ALA A 573 -30.41 27.54 -7.15
CA ALA A 573 -31.10 28.53 -6.31
C ALA A 573 -32.26 27.97 -5.46
N ASP A 574 -32.70 26.70 -5.69
CA ASP A 574 -33.79 26.08 -4.95
C ASP A 574 -33.31 24.78 -4.25
N PRO A 575 -33.01 24.84 -2.93
CA PRO A 575 -32.51 23.69 -2.17
C PRO A 575 -33.49 22.50 -2.13
N ALA A 576 -34.81 22.75 -2.14
CA ALA A 576 -35.81 21.70 -2.08
C ALA A 576 -35.91 20.94 -3.41
N ALA A 577 -35.87 21.66 -4.53
CA ALA A 577 -35.81 21.06 -5.87
C ALA A 577 -34.52 20.28 -6.08
N LEU A 578 -33.38 20.79 -5.62
CA LEU A 578 -32.09 20.12 -5.68
C LEU A 578 -32.10 18.79 -4.89
N GLN A 579 -32.61 18.81 -3.66
CA GLN A 579 -32.72 17.60 -2.83
C GLN A 579 -33.64 16.54 -3.46
N ALA A 580 -34.77 16.96 -4.06
CA ALA A 580 -35.68 16.04 -4.75
C ALA A 580 -35.01 15.35 -5.96
N ARG A 581 -34.17 16.07 -6.71
CA ARG A 581 -33.45 15.51 -7.89
C ARG A 581 -32.31 14.58 -7.50
N TYR A 582 -31.57 14.89 -6.43
CA TYR A 582 -30.58 13.94 -5.90
C TYR A 582 -31.25 12.67 -5.33
N ALA A 583 -32.41 12.78 -4.71
CA ALA A 583 -33.18 11.63 -4.28
C ALA A 583 -33.66 10.78 -5.46
N ALA A 584 -34.11 11.40 -6.56
CA ALA A 584 -34.49 10.70 -7.79
C ALA A 584 -33.28 10.01 -8.45
N LEU A 585 -32.10 10.65 -8.48
CA LEU A 585 -30.86 10.05 -8.99
C LEU A 585 -30.45 8.83 -8.14
N ALA A 586 -30.51 8.94 -6.82
CA ALA A 586 -30.20 7.81 -5.93
C ALA A 586 -31.18 6.64 -6.10
N ALA A 587 -32.47 6.92 -6.30
CA ALA A 587 -33.47 5.88 -6.58
C ALA A 587 -33.24 5.19 -7.93
N ALA A 588 -32.88 5.94 -8.97
CA ALA A 588 -32.56 5.37 -10.29
C ALA A 588 -31.30 4.50 -10.21
N GLN A 589 -30.27 4.93 -9.48
CA GLN A 589 -29.06 4.14 -9.29
C GLN A 589 -29.35 2.83 -8.53
N ALA A 590 -30.15 2.87 -7.48
CA ALA A 590 -30.54 1.67 -6.73
C ALA A 590 -31.30 0.66 -7.60
N GLU A 591 -32.08 1.12 -8.57
CA GLU A 591 -32.77 0.24 -9.52
C GLU A 591 -31.80 -0.45 -10.47
N VAL A 592 -30.79 0.26 -10.98
CA VAL A 592 -29.70 -0.33 -11.80
C VAL A 592 -28.98 -1.41 -10.99
N ASP A 593 -28.58 -1.12 -9.76
CA ASP A 593 -27.88 -2.07 -8.89
C ASP A 593 -28.73 -3.32 -8.60
N ARG A 594 -30.04 -3.15 -8.42
CA ARG A 594 -30.99 -4.25 -8.24
C ARG A 594 -31.08 -5.16 -9.47
N LEU A 595 -31.11 -4.56 -10.66
CA LEU A 595 -31.20 -5.31 -11.91
C LEU A 595 -29.91 -6.09 -12.18
N TYR A 596 -28.75 -5.50 -11.95
CA TYR A 596 -27.47 -6.21 -12.04
C TYR A 596 -27.34 -7.36 -11.04
N ALA A 597 -27.75 -7.16 -9.78
CA ALA A 597 -27.78 -8.23 -8.80
C ALA A 597 -28.70 -9.40 -9.23
N ARG A 598 -29.88 -9.06 -9.77
CA ARG A 598 -30.82 -10.06 -10.28
C ARG A 598 -30.31 -10.78 -11.53
N TRP A 599 -29.62 -10.07 -12.42
CA TRP A 599 -28.95 -10.66 -13.57
C TRP A 599 -27.91 -11.69 -13.16
N ALA A 600 -27.02 -11.33 -12.19
CA ALA A 600 -26.03 -12.25 -11.65
C ALA A 600 -26.66 -13.50 -11.00
N GLU A 601 -27.80 -13.38 -10.30
CA GLU A 601 -28.52 -14.53 -9.76
C GLU A 601 -29.05 -15.47 -10.86
N LEU A 602 -29.62 -14.90 -11.91
CA LEU A 602 -30.15 -15.66 -13.04
C LEU A 602 -29.02 -16.30 -13.88
N GLU A 603 -27.88 -15.62 -14.01
CA GLU A 603 -26.68 -16.14 -14.68
C GLU A 603 -26.12 -17.34 -13.92
N ALA A 604 -25.96 -17.23 -12.60
CA ALA A 604 -25.48 -18.33 -11.74
C ALA A 604 -26.37 -19.59 -11.81
N ARG A 605 -27.66 -19.46 -12.14
CA ARG A 605 -28.59 -20.59 -12.34
C ARG A 605 -28.56 -21.16 -13.77
N GLY A 606 -27.98 -20.45 -14.73
CA GLY A 606 -27.92 -20.86 -16.13
C GLY A 606 -26.66 -21.64 -16.52
N ASP A 607 -25.59 -21.52 -15.78
CA ASP A 607 -24.26 -22.02 -16.11
C ASP A 607 -23.97 -23.44 -15.60
N THR A 608 -24.98 -24.28 -15.48
CA THR A 608 -24.79 -25.72 -15.20
C THR A 608 -24.92 -26.50 -16.50
N ARG A 609 -23.83 -26.48 -17.29
CA ARG A 609 -23.52 -27.50 -18.32
C ARG A 609 -22.36 -28.35 -17.88
#